data_287ec1d05273b7f44a5512dfc3b59c92
#
_entry.id   287ec1d05273b7f44a5512dfc3b59c92
#
_cell.length_a   1.000
_cell.length_b   1.000
_cell.length_c   1.000
_cell.angle_alpha   90.00
_cell.angle_beta   90.00
_cell.angle_gamma   90.00
#
_symmetry.space_group_name_H-M   'P 1'
#
loop_
_entity.id
_entity.type
_entity.pdbx_description
1 polymer ?
#
loop_
_entity_poly.entity_id
_entity_poly.type
_entity_poly.pdbx_seq_one_letter_code
_entity_poly.pdbx_strand_id
1 'polypeptide(L)'
;MCDLNEPKDAHYLPHLTWPEVDALRRRTDVAILPFGAIEQHGPALPIGTDTLGVIAVARAASRKVDALCAPVLFPALSSHHMQFPGTITLSEETFARVVMDAASSLARHGFRRILLANGHGGNEAALAYLAYRITRETEAASLLFGIAELRKIYLTAEIDKLDIHAGIGETSSMLYQQPQLVRSERLEQPKMALDPWREALLRQVRDDPSLLRYITLGLPPVHEISSNGCITYGDPHKGTAARGRELFDAYVAAMAEFVEAWRAATGPAVPAPGG
;
A
#
# COMPACT_ATOMS: atom_id res chain seq x y z
N MET A 1 3.01 -14.81 0.11
CA MET A 1 3.23 -16.27 0.00
C MET A 1 3.38 -16.58 -1.48
N CYS A 2 4.49 -17.23 -1.90
CA CYS A 2 4.63 -17.64 -3.30
C CYS A 2 3.70 -18.83 -3.55
N ASP A 3 2.81 -18.71 -4.53
CA ASP A 3 2.16 -19.89 -5.11
C ASP A 3 3.28 -20.69 -5.78
N LEU A 4 3.45 -21.96 -5.40
CA LEU A 4 4.50 -22.83 -5.95
C LEU A 4 4.37 -23.04 -7.47
N ASN A 5 3.22 -22.70 -8.05
CA ASN A 5 2.92 -22.79 -9.48
C ASN A 5 2.86 -21.42 -10.17
N GLU A 6 3.21 -20.34 -9.47
CA GLU A 6 3.20 -19.00 -10.06
C GLU A 6 4.27 -18.90 -11.16
N PRO A 7 3.93 -18.40 -12.37
CA PRO A 7 4.91 -18.20 -13.43
C PRO A 7 5.98 -17.20 -13.00
N LYS A 8 7.21 -17.41 -13.44
CA LYS A 8 8.34 -16.56 -13.15
C LYS A 8 8.04 -15.11 -13.56
N ASP A 9 8.24 -14.19 -12.64
CA ASP A 9 8.15 -12.76 -12.86
C ASP A 9 9.57 -12.16 -12.91
N ALA A 10 9.96 -11.69 -14.09
CA ALA A 10 11.31 -11.18 -14.35
C ALA A 10 11.61 -9.82 -13.68
N HIS A 11 10.64 -9.23 -12.99
CA HIS A 11 10.78 -7.97 -12.25
C HIS A 11 10.60 -8.15 -10.73
N TYR A 12 10.19 -9.33 -10.27
CA TYR A 12 9.94 -9.59 -8.87
C TYR A 12 11.16 -10.27 -8.21
N LEU A 13 11.84 -9.55 -7.34
CA LEU A 13 13.12 -9.97 -6.73
C LEU A 13 13.13 -11.40 -6.18
N PRO A 14 12.11 -11.90 -5.46
CA PRO A 14 12.08 -13.29 -4.98
C PRO A 14 12.11 -14.35 -6.09
N HIS A 15 11.78 -13.99 -7.34
CA HIS A 15 11.80 -14.90 -8.49
C HIS A 15 13.11 -14.86 -9.26
N LEU A 16 14.05 -13.97 -8.90
CA LEU A 16 15.26 -13.72 -9.65
C LEU A 16 16.48 -14.38 -8.98
N THR A 17 17.38 -14.87 -9.79
CA THR A 17 18.74 -15.19 -9.38
C THR A 17 19.58 -13.92 -9.34
N TRP A 18 20.68 -13.91 -8.59
CA TRP A 18 21.52 -12.72 -8.51
C TRP A 18 22.08 -12.24 -9.87
N PRO A 19 22.44 -13.11 -10.86
CA PRO A 19 22.83 -12.62 -12.18
C PRO A 19 21.68 -11.94 -12.94
N GLU A 20 20.43 -12.37 -12.71
CA GLU A 20 19.27 -11.72 -13.32
C GLU A 20 18.98 -10.35 -12.70
N VAL A 21 19.20 -10.21 -11.39
CA VAL A 21 19.15 -8.89 -10.72
C VAL A 21 20.27 -7.99 -11.26
N ASP A 22 21.48 -8.51 -11.46
CA ASP A 22 22.59 -7.75 -12.05
C ASP A 22 22.29 -7.29 -13.48
N ALA A 23 21.67 -8.13 -14.28
CA ALA A 23 21.19 -7.74 -15.61
C ALA A 23 20.09 -6.69 -15.58
N LEU A 24 19.14 -6.79 -14.63
CA LEU A 24 18.05 -5.82 -14.48
C LEU A 24 18.58 -4.44 -14.05
N ARG A 25 19.46 -4.37 -13.03
CA ARG A 25 20.00 -3.09 -12.54
C ARG A 25 20.86 -2.33 -13.57
N ARG A 26 21.29 -2.98 -14.65
CA ARG A 26 21.98 -2.29 -15.77
C ARG A 26 21.02 -1.60 -16.72
N ARG A 27 19.73 -1.93 -16.68
CA ARG A 27 18.69 -1.33 -17.51
C ARG A 27 17.86 -0.30 -16.73
N THR A 28 17.75 -0.49 -15.40
CA THR A 28 16.94 0.36 -14.56
C THR A 28 17.61 0.60 -13.21
N ASP A 29 17.46 1.81 -12.70
CA ASP A 29 17.90 2.19 -11.36
C ASP A 29 16.71 2.34 -10.38
N VAL A 30 15.51 1.95 -10.82
CA VAL A 30 14.28 2.05 -10.01
C VAL A 30 13.98 0.73 -9.31
N ALA A 31 13.77 0.80 -8.00
CA ALA A 31 13.21 -0.28 -7.20
C ALA A 31 11.91 0.19 -6.53
N ILE A 32 10.85 -0.59 -6.66
CA ILE A 32 9.59 -0.42 -5.94
C ILE A 32 9.64 -1.32 -4.71
N LEU A 33 9.56 -0.73 -3.53
CA LEU A 33 9.56 -1.43 -2.24
C LEU A 33 8.16 -1.33 -1.61
N PRO A 34 7.34 -2.39 -1.70
CA PRO A 34 5.96 -2.36 -1.22
C PRO A 34 5.86 -2.62 0.29
N PHE A 35 4.91 -1.94 0.93
CA PHE A 35 4.57 -2.07 2.35
C PHE A 35 3.08 -2.35 2.52
N GLY A 36 2.77 -3.47 3.13
CA GLY A 36 1.41 -3.82 3.51
C GLY A 36 1.21 -3.78 5.02
N ALA A 37 0.24 -4.54 5.50
CA ALA A 37 0.00 -4.83 6.90
C ALA A 37 -0.60 -6.23 7.08
N ILE A 38 -0.56 -6.73 8.29
CA ILE A 38 -1.27 -7.93 8.75
C ILE A 38 -2.23 -7.47 9.83
N GLU A 39 -3.45 -7.16 9.43
CA GLU A 39 -4.47 -6.60 10.32
C GLU A 39 -5.89 -7.03 9.94
N GLN A 40 -6.79 -6.92 10.88
CA GLN A 40 -8.21 -7.21 10.63
C GLN A 40 -8.79 -6.30 9.53
N HIS A 41 -9.66 -6.84 8.70
CA HIS A 41 -10.43 -6.12 7.67
C HIS A 41 -11.90 -6.55 7.72
N GLY A 42 -12.53 -6.33 8.87
CA GLY A 42 -13.88 -6.81 9.11
C GLY A 42 -13.98 -8.34 9.10
N PRO A 43 -15.19 -8.90 9.18
CA PRO A 43 -15.37 -10.34 9.28
C PRO A 43 -15.20 -11.09 7.94
N ALA A 44 -15.18 -10.39 6.80
CA ALA A 44 -15.26 -10.98 5.46
C ALA A 44 -13.92 -11.01 4.71
N LEU A 45 -13.06 -10.02 4.90
CA LEU A 45 -11.81 -9.89 4.16
C LEU A 45 -10.64 -10.57 4.90
N PRO A 46 -9.63 -11.05 4.15
CA PRO A 46 -8.46 -11.68 4.77
C PRO A 46 -7.62 -10.65 5.52
N ILE A 47 -6.96 -11.09 6.58
CA ILE A 47 -6.04 -10.27 7.41
C ILE A 47 -4.88 -9.68 6.59
N GLY A 48 -4.53 -10.30 5.48
CA GLY A 48 -3.47 -9.82 4.59
C GLY A 48 -3.94 -8.89 3.47
N THR A 49 -5.12 -8.28 3.55
CA THR A 49 -5.72 -7.45 2.48
C THR A 49 -4.74 -6.40 1.96
N ASP A 50 -4.13 -5.60 2.82
CA ASP A 50 -3.16 -4.56 2.43
C ASP A 50 -1.93 -5.15 1.74
N THR A 51 -1.40 -6.24 2.30
CA THR A 51 -0.22 -6.92 1.78
C THR A 51 -0.48 -7.52 0.40
N LEU A 52 -1.61 -8.20 0.22
CA LEU A 52 -2.01 -8.80 -1.04
C LEU A 52 -2.30 -7.74 -2.10
N GLY A 53 -2.99 -6.66 -1.70
CA GLY A 53 -3.31 -5.55 -2.59
C GLY A 53 -2.09 -4.83 -3.13
N VAL A 54 -1.22 -4.37 -2.23
CA VAL A 54 -0.04 -3.58 -2.62
C VAL A 54 0.97 -4.37 -3.45
N ILE A 55 1.22 -5.64 -3.11
CA ILE A 55 2.19 -6.44 -3.87
C ILE A 55 1.69 -6.73 -5.30
N ALA A 56 0.39 -6.95 -5.49
CA ALA A 56 -0.18 -7.17 -6.81
C ALA A 56 -0.01 -5.92 -7.70
N VAL A 57 -0.32 -4.73 -7.16
CA VAL A 57 -0.16 -3.44 -7.85
C VAL A 57 1.32 -3.17 -8.15
N ALA A 58 2.21 -3.29 -7.16
CA ALA A 58 3.64 -3.02 -7.31
C ALA A 58 4.29 -3.91 -8.37
N ARG A 59 3.96 -5.20 -8.40
CA ARG A 59 4.44 -6.13 -9.43
C ARG A 59 3.93 -5.77 -10.82
N ALA A 60 2.65 -5.43 -10.95
CA ALA A 60 2.08 -5.03 -12.23
C ALA A 60 2.70 -3.72 -12.74
N ALA A 61 2.89 -2.74 -11.86
CA ALA A 61 3.54 -1.48 -12.20
C ALA A 61 5.02 -1.69 -12.58
N SER A 62 5.78 -2.51 -11.83
CA SER A 62 7.19 -2.76 -12.11
C SER A 62 7.42 -3.38 -13.47
N ARG A 63 6.54 -4.31 -13.90
CA ARG A 63 6.58 -4.86 -15.27
C ARG A 63 6.32 -3.81 -16.34
N LYS A 64 5.43 -2.85 -16.05
CA LYS A 64 5.04 -1.81 -17.01
C LYS A 64 6.15 -0.77 -17.25
N VAL A 65 6.96 -0.51 -16.22
CA VAL A 65 8.01 0.53 -16.27
C VAL A 65 9.43 -0.03 -16.20
N ASP A 66 9.65 -1.32 -16.42
CA ASP A 66 10.95 -1.99 -16.28
C ASP A 66 11.68 -1.59 -14.98
N ALA A 67 11.03 -1.83 -13.83
CA ALA A 67 11.58 -1.57 -12.50
C ALA A 67 11.71 -2.88 -11.70
N LEU A 68 12.60 -2.90 -10.70
CA LEU A 68 12.63 -4.00 -9.73
C LEU A 68 11.45 -3.85 -8.77
N CYS A 69 10.68 -4.92 -8.55
CA CYS A 69 9.76 -5.04 -7.42
C CYS A 69 10.41 -5.86 -6.31
N ALA A 70 10.67 -5.25 -5.18
CA ALA A 70 11.15 -5.95 -3.99
C ALA A 70 10.02 -6.79 -3.36
N PRO A 71 10.34 -7.75 -2.47
CA PRO A 71 9.29 -8.42 -1.70
C PRO A 71 8.55 -7.41 -0.82
N VAL A 72 7.25 -7.66 -0.60
CA VAL A 72 6.48 -6.83 0.32
C VAL A 72 7.01 -6.97 1.74
N LEU A 73 7.19 -5.85 2.44
CA LEU A 73 7.58 -5.83 3.85
C LEU A 73 6.33 -5.81 4.75
N PHE A 74 6.23 -6.80 5.61
CA PHE A 74 5.20 -6.98 6.61
C PHE A 74 5.77 -7.84 7.76
N PRO A 75 5.20 -7.83 8.99
CA PRO A 75 4.14 -6.94 9.47
C PRO A 75 4.59 -5.48 9.53
N ALA A 76 3.62 -4.56 9.71
CA ALA A 76 3.87 -3.12 9.71
C ALA A 76 3.24 -2.44 10.94
N LEU A 77 2.75 -1.20 10.83
CA LEU A 77 2.23 -0.43 11.96
C LEU A 77 0.71 -0.55 12.08
N SER A 78 0.23 -1.53 12.82
CA SER A 78 -1.19 -1.85 12.98
C SER A 78 -1.63 -1.90 14.45
N SER A 79 -0.99 -1.14 15.33
CA SER A 79 -1.27 -1.14 16.77
C SER A 79 -2.72 -0.80 17.11
N HIS A 80 -3.37 0.03 16.29
CA HIS A 80 -4.78 0.42 16.42
C HIS A 80 -5.76 -0.72 16.11
N HIS A 81 -5.31 -1.84 15.52
CA HIS A 81 -6.11 -3.03 15.25
C HIS A 81 -5.86 -4.21 16.20
N MET A 82 -4.96 -4.06 17.18
CA MET A 82 -4.49 -5.18 18.02
C MET A 82 -5.56 -5.86 18.88
N GLN A 83 -6.71 -5.24 19.07
CA GLN A 83 -7.83 -5.86 19.81
C GLN A 83 -8.57 -6.92 18.99
N PHE A 84 -8.30 -7.00 17.70
CA PHE A 84 -8.86 -8.03 16.83
C PHE A 84 -7.83 -9.14 16.62
N PRO A 85 -8.18 -10.42 16.92
CA PRO A 85 -7.26 -11.53 16.80
C PRO A 85 -6.68 -11.68 15.37
N GLY A 86 -5.39 -12.01 15.29
CA GLY A 86 -4.67 -12.23 14.04
C GLY A 86 -3.91 -11.01 13.54
N THR A 87 -4.18 -9.80 14.05
CA THR A 87 -3.36 -8.63 13.77
C THR A 87 -1.95 -8.82 14.34
N ILE A 88 -0.94 -8.51 13.53
CA ILE A 88 0.47 -8.52 13.93
C ILE A 88 1.06 -7.16 13.61
N THR A 89 1.62 -6.49 14.61
CA THR A 89 2.23 -5.16 14.45
C THR A 89 3.70 -5.16 14.87
N LEU A 90 4.47 -4.28 14.26
CA LEU A 90 5.81 -3.91 14.73
C LEU A 90 5.74 -2.68 15.64
N SER A 91 6.75 -2.48 16.47
CA SER A 91 7.01 -1.16 17.04
C SER A 91 7.51 -0.22 15.93
N GLU A 92 7.27 1.08 16.08
CA GLU A 92 7.72 2.12 15.14
C GLU A 92 9.23 2.05 14.91
N GLU A 93 10.00 1.82 15.97
CA GLU A 93 11.45 1.69 15.91
C GLU A 93 11.89 0.47 15.09
N THR A 94 11.27 -0.69 15.30
CA THR A 94 11.57 -1.91 14.53
C THR A 94 11.20 -1.72 13.06
N PHE A 95 10.03 -1.14 12.80
CA PHE A 95 9.59 -0.84 11.45
C PHE A 95 10.57 0.08 10.72
N ALA A 96 10.99 1.18 11.37
CA ALA A 96 11.95 2.10 10.78
C ALA A 96 13.29 1.42 10.45
N ARG A 97 13.79 0.56 11.32
CA ARG A 97 15.03 -0.22 11.07
C ARG A 97 14.88 -1.15 9.86
N VAL A 98 13.79 -1.90 9.80
CA VAL A 98 13.53 -2.81 8.67
C VAL A 98 13.48 -2.06 7.33
N VAL A 99 12.78 -0.92 7.30
CA VAL A 99 12.68 -0.07 6.10
C VAL A 99 14.05 0.45 5.68
N MET A 100 14.83 0.99 6.62
CA MET A 100 16.16 1.55 6.34
C MET A 100 17.15 0.48 5.88
N ASP A 101 17.15 -0.70 6.49
CA ASP A 101 18.04 -1.80 6.11
C ASP A 101 17.72 -2.34 4.72
N ALA A 102 16.44 -2.50 4.40
CA ALA A 102 16.00 -2.92 3.07
C ALA A 102 16.36 -1.90 1.98
N ALA A 103 16.08 -0.62 2.22
CA ALA A 103 16.39 0.46 1.28
C ALA A 103 17.91 0.64 1.11
N SER A 104 18.68 0.58 2.20
CA SER A 104 20.14 0.66 2.15
C SER A 104 20.75 -0.49 1.34
N SER A 105 20.19 -1.69 1.46
CA SER A 105 20.63 -2.85 0.67
C SER A 105 20.40 -2.63 -0.82
N LEU A 106 19.21 -2.14 -1.21
CA LEU A 106 18.89 -1.81 -2.60
C LEU A 106 19.81 -0.69 -3.13
N ALA A 107 20.06 0.36 -2.36
CA ALA A 107 20.94 1.46 -2.72
C ALA A 107 22.37 0.97 -2.95
N ARG A 108 22.90 0.11 -2.07
CA ARG A 108 24.24 -0.52 -2.22
C ARG A 108 24.36 -1.39 -3.48
N HIS A 109 23.27 -1.98 -3.94
CA HIS A 109 23.22 -2.75 -5.17
C HIS A 109 23.03 -1.90 -6.43
N GLY A 110 22.97 -0.56 -6.30
CA GLY A 110 22.97 0.35 -7.44
C GLY A 110 21.58 0.87 -7.83
N PHE A 111 20.52 0.54 -7.09
CA PHE A 111 19.22 1.20 -7.29
C PHE A 111 19.28 2.60 -6.70
N ARG A 112 19.07 3.62 -7.55
CA ARG A 112 19.21 5.04 -7.20
C ARG A 112 17.87 5.73 -6.97
N ARG A 113 16.77 5.08 -7.35
CA ARG A 113 15.40 5.52 -7.13
C ARG A 113 14.64 4.43 -6.41
N ILE A 114 14.27 4.67 -5.14
CA ILE A 114 13.53 3.71 -4.31
C ILE A 114 12.15 4.27 -4.03
N LEU A 115 11.11 3.70 -4.69
CA LEU A 115 9.73 4.07 -4.46
C LEU A 115 9.15 3.22 -3.32
N LEU A 116 8.78 3.87 -2.23
CA LEU A 116 8.04 3.23 -1.14
C LEU A 116 6.56 3.18 -1.53
N ALA A 117 6.06 2.00 -1.89
CA ALA A 117 4.67 1.80 -2.29
C ALA A 117 3.85 1.35 -1.08
N ASN A 118 3.00 2.23 -0.56
CA ASN A 118 2.25 1.97 0.67
C ASN A 118 0.81 1.51 0.39
N GLY A 119 0.42 0.37 0.96
CA GLY A 119 -0.94 -0.17 0.92
C GLY A 119 -1.72 -0.03 2.24
N HIS A 120 -1.15 0.61 3.28
CA HIS A 120 -1.74 0.66 4.62
C HIS A 120 -1.66 2.04 5.26
N GLY A 121 -2.80 2.56 5.75
CA GLY A 121 -2.87 3.91 6.32
C GLY A 121 -1.97 4.14 7.53
N GLY A 122 -1.82 3.15 8.40
CA GLY A 122 -0.98 3.23 9.59
C GLY A 122 0.51 3.45 9.31
N ASN A 123 0.99 3.12 8.12
CA ASN A 123 2.39 3.31 7.72
C ASN A 123 2.70 4.72 7.21
N GLU A 124 1.69 5.49 6.80
CA GLU A 124 1.83 6.69 5.97
C GLU A 124 2.82 7.71 6.54
N ALA A 125 2.60 8.12 7.79
CA ALA A 125 3.44 9.13 8.43
C ALA A 125 4.90 8.66 8.61
N ALA A 126 5.08 7.40 9.02
CA ALA A 126 6.40 6.82 9.19
C ALA A 126 7.15 6.70 7.86
N LEU A 127 6.50 6.18 6.82
CA LEU A 127 7.12 6.03 5.50
C LEU A 127 7.45 7.37 4.85
N ALA A 128 6.63 8.40 5.04
CA ALA A 128 6.95 9.75 4.55
C ALA A 128 8.26 10.28 5.14
N TYR A 129 8.45 10.13 6.45
CA TYR A 129 9.70 10.52 7.11
C TYR A 129 10.87 9.60 6.71
N LEU A 130 10.63 8.30 6.56
CA LEU A 130 11.67 7.35 6.16
C LEU A 130 12.13 7.56 4.71
N ALA A 131 11.26 7.97 3.80
CA ALA A 131 11.66 8.37 2.45
C ALA A 131 12.67 9.53 2.46
N TYR A 132 12.43 10.54 3.32
CA TYR A 132 13.41 11.61 3.55
C TYR A 132 14.73 11.06 4.11
N ARG A 133 14.69 10.17 5.10
CA ARG A 133 15.89 9.58 5.69
C ARG A 133 16.69 8.75 4.68
N ILE A 134 16.02 7.91 3.89
CA ILE A 134 16.69 7.11 2.82
C ILE A 134 17.46 8.05 1.89
N THR A 135 16.81 9.14 1.44
CA THR A 135 17.47 10.12 0.56
C THR A 135 18.66 10.81 1.22
N ARG A 136 18.65 10.99 2.53
CA ARG A 136 19.74 11.67 3.27
C ARG A 136 20.87 10.72 3.69
N GLU A 137 20.54 9.46 3.95
CA GLU A 137 21.45 8.50 4.58
C GLU A 137 21.98 7.45 3.60
N THR A 138 21.51 7.45 2.34
CA THR A 138 21.96 6.54 1.29
C THR A 138 22.28 7.28 -0.01
N GLU A 139 22.78 6.58 -1.01
CA GLU A 139 23.01 7.12 -2.36
C GLU A 139 21.77 7.09 -3.26
N ALA A 140 20.60 6.73 -2.73
CA ALA A 140 19.34 6.67 -3.45
C ALA A 140 18.43 7.84 -3.09
N ALA A 141 17.73 8.39 -4.08
CA ALA A 141 16.54 9.20 -3.83
C ALA A 141 15.36 8.30 -3.49
N SER A 142 14.54 8.69 -2.52
CA SER A 142 13.35 7.92 -2.16
C SER A 142 12.13 8.82 -2.10
N LEU A 143 11.01 8.31 -2.59
CA LEU A 143 9.70 8.95 -2.56
C LEU A 143 8.66 7.95 -2.07
N LEU A 144 7.57 8.48 -1.50
CA LEU A 144 6.43 7.69 -1.06
C LEU A 144 5.31 7.78 -2.10
N PHE A 145 4.85 6.62 -2.56
CA PHE A 145 3.57 6.48 -3.25
C PHE A 145 2.54 6.02 -2.20
N GLY A 146 1.81 6.98 -1.66
CA GLY A 146 1.02 6.78 -0.45
C GLY A 146 -0.47 6.58 -0.71
N ILE A 147 -1.19 6.34 0.37
CA ILE A 147 -2.64 6.10 0.39
C ILE A 147 -3.45 7.32 -0.10
N ALA A 148 -2.90 8.53 0.02
CA ALA A 148 -3.58 9.73 -0.48
C ALA A 148 -3.88 9.64 -1.99
N GLU A 149 -3.00 9.02 -2.77
CA GLU A 149 -3.24 8.78 -4.19
C GLU A 149 -4.34 7.74 -4.42
N LEU A 150 -4.34 6.68 -3.61
CA LEU A 150 -5.39 5.66 -3.65
C LEU A 150 -6.77 6.28 -3.38
N ARG A 151 -6.88 7.18 -2.39
CA ARG A 151 -8.13 7.89 -2.08
C ARG A 151 -8.65 8.74 -3.24
N LYS A 152 -7.77 9.41 -4.00
CA LYS A 152 -8.17 10.15 -5.20
C LYS A 152 -8.82 9.22 -6.23
N ILE A 153 -8.24 8.04 -6.42
CA ILE A 153 -8.76 7.02 -7.33
C ILE A 153 -10.12 6.48 -6.85
N TYR A 154 -10.28 6.23 -5.55
CA TYR A 154 -11.59 5.86 -4.96
C TYR A 154 -12.66 6.92 -5.23
N LEU A 155 -12.32 8.20 -5.06
CA LEU A 155 -13.27 9.29 -5.28
C LEU A 155 -13.73 9.39 -6.74
N THR A 156 -12.85 9.13 -7.70
CA THR A 156 -13.20 9.12 -9.13
C THR A 156 -13.99 7.90 -9.54
N ALA A 157 -13.86 6.78 -8.83
CA ALA A 157 -14.60 5.55 -9.08
C ALA A 157 -15.99 5.51 -8.40
N GLU A 158 -16.49 6.66 -7.93
CA GLU A 158 -17.78 6.78 -7.23
C GLU A 158 -17.95 5.85 -6.02
N ILE A 159 -16.83 5.51 -5.37
CA ILE A 159 -16.85 4.84 -4.08
C ILE A 159 -17.24 5.84 -3.01
N ASP A 160 -17.92 5.37 -1.96
CA ASP A 160 -18.34 6.24 -0.85
C ASP A 160 -17.16 7.06 -0.33
N LYS A 161 -17.38 8.36 -0.17
CA LYS A 161 -16.37 9.37 0.15
C LYS A 161 -15.64 9.13 1.48
N LEU A 162 -16.15 8.25 2.33
CA LEU A 162 -15.57 7.81 3.59
C LEU A 162 -15.40 6.28 3.64
N ASP A 163 -14.81 5.72 2.62
CA ASP A 163 -14.39 4.32 2.58
C ASP A 163 -12.97 4.22 3.15
N ILE A 164 -12.86 4.04 4.46
CA ILE A 164 -11.58 4.12 5.18
C ILE A 164 -10.96 2.74 5.36
N HIS A 165 -11.77 1.74 5.79
CA HIS A 165 -11.26 0.41 6.12
C HIS A 165 -12.36 -0.65 6.01
N ALA A 166 -12.03 -1.79 5.39
CA ALA A 166 -12.91 -2.93 5.14
C ALA A 166 -14.24 -2.55 4.45
N GLY A 167 -14.20 -1.55 3.57
CA GLY A 167 -15.37 -1.01 2.88
C GLY A 167 -15.49 -1.52 1.44
N ILE A 168 -16.18 -0.73 0.61
CA ILE A 168 -16.49 -1.09 -0.79
C ILE A 168 -15.23 -1.27 -1.63
N GLY A 169 -14.25 -0.38 -1.46
CA GLY A 169 -13.02 -0.38 -2.25
C GLY A 169 -12.15 -1.59 -1.98
N GLU A 170 -11.88 -1.89 -0.72
CA GLU A 170 -11.07 -3.05 -0.35
C GLU A 170 -11.80 -4.36 -0.63
N THR A 171 -13.12 -4.42 -0.40
CA THR A 171 -13.95 -5.56 -0.79
C THR A 171 -13.87 -5.80 -2.30
N SER A 172 -14.02 -4.74 -3.10
CA SER A 172 -13.92 -4.85 -4.57
C SER A 172 -12.53 -5.30 -5.00
N SER A 173 -11.48 -4.72 -4.42
CA SER A 173 -10.09 -5.08 -4.72
C SER A 173 -9.81 -6.55 -4.43
N MET A 174 -10.26 -7.06 -3.29
CA MET A 174 -10.08 -8.46 -2.93
C MET A 174 -10.94 -9.41 -3.77
N LEU A 175 -12.16 -9.04 -4.10
CA LEU A 175 -13.01 -9.82 -5.04
C LEU A 175 -12.38 -9.95 -6.44
N TYR A 176 -11.62 -8.97 -6.89
CA TYR A 176 -10.88 -9.04 -8.14
C TYR A 176 -9.57 -9.81 -8.02
N GLN A 177 -8.75 -9.49 -7.01
CA GLN A 177 -7.39 -10.01 -6.92
C GLN A 177 -7.31 -11.39 -6.28
N GLN A 178 -8.16 -11.67 -5.29
CA GLN A 178 -8.12 -12.89 -4.46
C GLN A 178 -9.54 -13.33 -4.07
N PRO A 179 -10.45 -13.58 -5.03
CA PRO A 179 -11.86 -13.87 -4.72
C PRO A 179 -12.04 -15.08 -3.79
N GLN A 180 -11.13 -16.07 -3.87
CA GLN A 180 -11.14 -17.27 -3.03
C GLN A 180 -10.84 -16.98 -1.54
N LEU A 181 -10.29 -15.80 -1.21
CA LEU A 181 -9.99 -15.39 0.17
C LEU A 181 -11.09 -14.54 0.78
N VAL A 182 -12.06 -14.08 0.00
CA VAL A 182 -13.20 -13.30 0.49
C VAL A 182 -14.29 -14.23 1.02
N ARG A 183 -14.79 -13.96 2.21
CA ARG A 183 -15.92 -14.67 2.84
C ARG A 183 -17.19 -13.86 2.62
N SER A 184 -17.72 -13.90 1.39
CA SER A 184 -18.85 -13.05 0.99
C SER A 184 -20.09 -13.25 1.88
N GLU A 185 -20.27 -14.45 2.43
CA GLU A 185 -21.34 -14.79 3.37
C GLU A 185 -21.18 -14.12 4.75
N ARG A 186 -20.03 -13.50 5.02
CA ARG A 186 -19.71 -12.77 6.25
C ARG A 186 -19.62 -11.26 6.06
N LEU A 187 -19.95 -10.76 4.87
CA LEU A 187 -20.05 -9.32 4.69
C LEU A 187 -21.12 -8.77 5.64
N GLU A 188 -20.82 -7.69 6.30
CA GLU A 188 -21.71 -7.03 7.26
C GLU A 188 -21.71 -5.52 7.03
N GLN A 189 -22.83 -4.89 7.40
CA GLN A 189 -22.90 -3.43 7.51
C GLN A 189 -21.90 -2.96 8.58
N PRO A 190 -21.26 -1.78 8.37
CA PRO A 190 -20.38 -1.21 9.38
C PRO A 190 -21.11 -0.98 10.71
N LYS A 191 -20.46 -1.37 11.79
CA LYS A 191 -21.00 -1.21 13.16
C LYS A 191 -20.17 -0.16 13.92
N MET A 192 -20.18 1.07 13.41
CA MET A 192 -19.43 2.18 14.00
C MET A 192 -20.18 2.82 15.17
N ALA A 193 -19.42 3.21 16.20
CA ALA A 193 -19.85 3.98 17.35
C ALA A 193 -18.84 5.09 17.59
N LEU A 194 -19.03 6.22 16.91
CA LEU A 194 -18.13 7.36 17.01
C LEU A 194 -18.60 8.30 18.13
N ASP A 195 -17.65 8.94 18.81
CA ASP A 195 -17.99 10.06 19.68
C ASP A 195 -18.50 11.24 18.84
N PRO A 196 -19.31 12.15 19.44
CA PRO A 196 -20.04 13.18 18.70
C PRO A 196 -19.15 14.11 17.85
N TRP A 197 -17.93 14.42 18.30
CA TRP A 197 -17.08 15.34 17.55
C TRP A 197 -16.43 14.64 16.33
N ARG A 198 -16.03 13.36 16.47
CA ARG A 198 -15.52 12.57 15.34
C ARG A 198 -16.61 12.33 14.31
N GLU A 199 -17.82 12.01 14.78
CA GLU A 199 -18.96 11.84 13.88
C GLU A 199 -19.27 13.12 13.11
N ALA A 200 -19.28 14.27 13.78
CA ALA A 200 -19.49 15.57 13.15
C ALA A 200 -18.40 15.90 12.13
N LEU A 201 -17.11 15.65 12.46
CA LEU A 201 -16.00 15.89 11.57
C LEU A 201 -16.07 14.97 10.33
N LEU A 202 -16.30 13.67 10.52
CA LEU A 202 -16.39 12.73 9.41
C LEU A 202 -17.58 13.00 8.50
N ARG A 203 -18.70 13.50 9.03
CA ARG A 203 -19.82 13.96 8.20
C ARG A 203 -19.43 15.14 7.33
N GLN A 204 -18.70 16.14 7.87
CA GLN A 204 -18.18 17.26 7.07
C GLN A 204 -17.22 16.79 5.98
N VAL A 205 -16.30 15.87 6.31
CA VAL A 205 -15.38 15.30 5.33
C VAL A 205 -16.10 14.50 4.25
N ARG A 206 -17.18 13.79 4.59
CA ARG A 206 -18.02 13.11 3.61
C ARG A 206 -18.69 14.10 2.66
N ASP A 207 -19.19 15.21 3.18
CA ASP A 207 -19.89 16.23 2.41
C ASP A 207 -18.91 17.08 1.58
N ASP A 208 -17.69 17.32 2.10
CA ASP A 208 -16.59 17.96 1.40
C ASP A 208 -15.27 17.16 1.54
N PRO A 209 -15.03 16.16 0.67
CA PRO A 209 -13.79 15.36 0.69
C PRO A 209 -12.51 16.15 0.47
N SER A 210 -12.61 17.40 0.01
CA SER A 210 -11.43 18.26 -0.16
C SER A 210 -10.76 18.56 1.18
N LEU A 211 -11.46 18.43 2.29
CA LEU A 211 -10.93 18.60 3.64
C LEU A 211 -9.90 17.53 4.00
N LEU A 212 -9.94 16.33 3.39
CA LEU A 212 -8.93 15.28 3.61
C LEU A 212 -7.52 15.70 3.25
N ARG A 213 -7.35 16.72 2.38
CA ARG A 213 -6.00 17.26 2.05
C ARG A 213 -5.33 17.94 3.24
N TYR A 214 -6.09 18.35 4.24
CA TYR A 214 -5.59 19.08 5.42
C TYR A 214 -5.51 18.21 6.68
N ILE A 215 -6.05 16.99 6.62
CA ILE A 215 -6.24 16.16 7.82
C ILE A 215 -5.61 14.78 7.57
N THR A 216 -4.66 14.42 8.42
CA THR A 216 -4.30 13.01 8.62
C THR A 216 -5.13 12.50 9.77
N LEU A 217 -6.05 11.58 9.51
CA LEU A 217 -6.89 10.98 10.56
C LEU A 217 -6.03 10.05 11.41
N GLY A 218 -5.68 10.50 12.61
CA GLY A 218 -5.23 9.60 13.66
C GLY A 218 -6.41 8.78 14.15
N LEU A 219 -6.44 7.51 13.81
CA LEU A 219 -7.49 6.62 14.31
C LEU A 219 -7.18 6.19 15.75
N PRO A 220 -8.16 6.23 16.69
CA PRO A 220 -8.04 5.57 17.97
C PRO A 220 -8.00 4.04 17.77
N PRO A 221 -7.78 3.24 18.83
CA PRO A 221 -7.97 1.81 18.75
C PRO A 221 -9.31 1.47 18.09
N VAL A 222 -9.27 0.67 17.02
CA VAL A 222 -10.43 0.47 16.13
C VAL A 222 -11.64 -0.10 16.87
N HIS A 223 -11.42 -0.96 17.87
CA HIS A 223 -12.50 -1.53 18.67
C HIS A 223 -13.32 -0.48 19.48
N GLU A 224 -12.76 0.71 19.72
CA GLU A 224 -13.45 1.82 20.38
C GLU A 224 -14.45 2.52 19.44
N ILE A 225 -14.24 2.42 18.13
CA ILE A 225 -15.06 3.10 17.13
C ILE A 225 -15.80 2.15 16.19
N SER A 226 -15.48 0.87 16.19
CA SER A 226 -16.16 -0.14 15.38
C SER A 226 -16.10 -1.51 16.06
N SER A 227 -17.29 -2.11 16.29
CA SER A 227 -17.36 -3.42 16.93
C SER A 227 -17.10 -4.59 15.97
N ASN A 228 -17.22 -4.39 14.66
CA ASN A 228 -16.91 -5.40 13.65
C ASN A 228 -15.67 -5.07 12.79
N GLY A 229 -14.95 -4.02 13.14
CA GLY A 229 -13.70 -3.62 12.47
C GLY A 229 -13.87 -2.83 11.18
N CYS A 230 -15.08 -2.72 10.61
CA CYS A 230 -15.31 -1.92 9.41
C CYS A 230 -15.41 -0.43 9.74
N ILE A 231 -14.70 0.41 9.00
CA ILE A 231 -14.72 1.87 9.15
C ILE A 231 -15.06 2.48 7.79
N THR A 232 -16.35 2.55 7.51
CA THR A 232 -16.89 3.08 6.26
C THR A 232 -18.33 3.50 6.47
N TYR A 233 -18.80 4.47 5.69
CA TYR A 233 -20.24 4.78 5.59
C TYR A 233 -20.90 4.05 4.42
N GLY A 234 -20.08 3.43 3.55
CA GLY A 234 -20.57 2.61 2.45
C GLY A 234 -21.01 1.22 2.90
N ASP A 235 -21.78 0.55 2.04
CA ASP A 235 -22.18 -0.84 2.21
C ASP A 235 -21.17 -1.77 1.54
N PRO A 236 -20.38 -2.57 2.28
CA PRO A 236 -19.40 -3.49 1.70
C PRO A 236 -20.01 -4.50 0.70
N HIS A 237 -21.32 -4.82 0.82
CA HIS A 237 -22.01 -5.70 -0.13
C HIS A 237 -22.10 -5.12 -1.55
N LYS A 238 -21.87 -3.81 -1.72
CA LYS A 238 -21.79 -3.17 -3.04
C LYS A 238 -20.43 -3.35 -3.72
N GLY A 239 -19.47 -3.97 -3.07
CA GLY A 239 -18.20 -4.34 -3.65
C GLY A 239 -18.37 -5.34 -4.80
N THR A 240 -17.63 -5.15 -5.91
CA THR A 240 -17.67 -6.03 -7.08
C THR A 240 -16.28 -6.25 -7.66
N ALA A 241 -16.04 -7.43 -8.24
CA ALA A 241 -14.79 -7.70 -8.94
C ALA A 241 -14.54 -6.76 -10.12
N ALA A 242 -15.59 -6.30 -10.81
CA ALA A 242 -15.48 -5.34 -11.91
C ALA A 242 -14.89 -4.01 -11.42
N ARG A 243 -15.43 -3.46 -10.33
CA ARG A 243 -14.89 -2.25 -9.68
C ARG A 243 -13.49 -2.47 -9.14
N GLY A 244 -13.21 -3.64 -8.57
CA GLY A 244 -11.87 -4.01 -8.13
C GLY A 244 -10.85 -4.00 -9.25
N ARG A 245 -11.23 -4.45 -10.45
CA ARG A 245 -10.40 -4.37 -11.66
C ARG A 245 -10.13 -2.92 -12.06
N GLU A 246 -11.16 -2.08 -12.11
CA GLU A 246 -11.01 -0.65 -12.42
C GLU A 246 -10.04 0.05 -11.47
N LEU A 247 -10.17 -0.22 -10.17
CA LEU A 247 -9.26 0.29 -9.15
C LEU A 247 -7.83 -0.22 -9.35
N PHE A 248 -7.67 -1.52 -9.57
CA PHE A 248 -6.36 -2.11 -9.81
C PHE A 248 -5.66 -1.49 -11.02
N ASP A 249 -6.37 -1.40 -12.16
CA ASP A 249 -5.84 -0.81 -13.39
C ASP A 249 -5.46 0.66 -13.19
N ALA A 250 -6.28 1.44 -12.45
CA ALA A 250 -6.00 2.82 -12.11
C ALA A 250 -4.77 2.98 -11.19
N TYR A 251 -4.61 2.11 -10.19
CA TYR A 251 -3.43 2.14 -9.30
C TYR A 251 -2.14 1.80 -10.04
N VAL A 252 -2.19 0.77 -10.88
CA VAL A 252 -1.04 0.39 -11.73
C VAL A 252 -0.68 1.51 -12.69
N ALA A 253 -1.66 2.16 -13.31
CA ALA A 253 -1.44 3.28 -14.21
C ALA A 253 -0.82 4.49 -13.47
N ALA A 254 -1.39 4.89 -12.34
CA ALA A 254 -0.90 6.03 -11.55
C ALA A 254 0.52 5.80 -11.04
N MET A 255 0.84 4.61 -10.54
CA MET A 255 2.20 4.27 -10.08
C MET A 255 3.19 4.26 -11.23
N ALA A 256 2.82 3.71 -12.38
CA ALA A 256 3.67 3.70 -13.57
C ALA A 256 3.93 5.11 -14.11
N GLU A 257 2.90 5.93 -14.23
CA GLU A 257 3.00 7.33 -14.64
C GLU A 257 3.92 8.12 -13.71
N PHE A 258 3.76 7.92 -12.39
CA PHE A 258 4.61 8.57 -11.40
C PHE A 258 6.10 8.18 -11.57
N VAL A 259 6.40 6.89 -11.75
CA VAL A 259 7.78 6.43 -11.98
C VAL A 259 8.38 7.04 -13.23
N GLU A 260 7.63 7.07 -14.34
CA GLU A 260 8.11 7.67 -15.60
C GLU A 260 8.33 9.19 -15.47
N ALA A 261 7.42 9.90 -14.81
CA ALA A 261 7.58 11.32 -14.52
C ALA A 261 8.82 11.58 -13.65
N TRP A 262 9.06 10.74 -12.65
CA TRP A 262 10.24 10.85 -11.80
C TRP A 262 11.55 10.61 -12.57
N ARG A 263 11.59 9.60 -13.44
CA ARG A 263 12.74 9.39 -14.33
C ARG A 263 13.00 10.59 -15.22
N ALA A 264 11.96 11.15 -15.83
CA ALA A 264 12.07 12.30 -16.71
C ALA A 264 12.59 13.55 -15.98
N ALA A 265 12.12 13.79 -14.76
CA ALA A 265 12.47 14.97 -13.97
C ALA A 265 13.92 14.97 -13.46
N THR A 266 14.50 13.78 -13.21
CA THR A 266 15.84 13.67 -12.61
C THR A 266 16.96 13.35 -13.59
N GLY A 267 16.62 13.14 -14.88
CA GLY A 267 17.60 12.75 -15.91
C GLY A 267 18.13 11.33 -15.72
N PRO A 268 19.18 10.92 -16.45
CA PRO A 268 19.82 9.63 -16.28
C PRO A 268 20.37 9.51 -14.86
N ALA A 269 20.28 8.30 -14.29
CA ALA A 269 20.82 8.03 -12.98
C ALA A 269 22.28 8.46 -12.88
N VAL A 270 22.65 9.05 -11.75
CA VAL A 270 24.07 9.29 -11.45
C VAL A 270 24.79 7.93 -11.55
N PRO A 271 25.83 7.79 -12.37
CA PRO A 271 26.58 6.55 -12.43
C PRO A 271 26.99 6.13 -11.04
N ALA A 272 26.90 4.82 -10.73
CA ALA A 272 27.46 4.32 -9.50
C ALA A 272 28.94 4.77 -9.43
N PRO A 273 29.43 5.26 -8.28
CA PRO A 273 30.85 5.53 -8.14
C PRO A 273 31.60 4.26 -8.54
N GLY A 274 32.55 4.43 -9.43
CA GLY A 274 33.28 3.31 -10.02
C GLY A 274 33.84 2.40 -8.93
N GLY A 275 33.57 1.10 -9.03
CA GLY A 275 34.13 0.07 -8.16
C GLY A 275 35.62 -0.02 -8.32
#